data_696c6eba03069db9fb796d31be9a39a8
#
_entry.id   696c6eba03069db9fb796d31be9a39a8
#
_cell.length_a   1.000
_cell.length_b   1.000
_cell.length_c   1.000
_cell.angle_alpha   90.00
_cell.angle_beta   90.00
_cell.angle_gamma   90.00
#
_symmetry.space_group_name_H-M   'P 1'
#
loop_
_entity.id
_entity.type
_entity.pdbx_description
1 polymer ?
#
loop_
_entity_poly.entity_id
_entity_poly.type
_entity_poly.pdbx_seq_one_letter_code
_entity_poly.pdbx_strand_id
1 'polypeptide(L)'
;MTRVAFMQPLRERCATDVRVPAVGDAKVASMSNRPVSPLAWLAPALLIASVAARLVWTYLLPHGANFVDLHVYLGGAATLDEPGTLYSYVYSDQTPDFPLPFTYPPFAALLFYPLIRLPFETVALCWQLATIAALYGVVRVSQCLLAPSAAGGHRMAMVWTAVAIWIEPLRSTIDYGQINVFLVLAMLWAAYSTRWWVSGLLVGLAAGVKLTPAITGVYLAGVRRWGAALFAALVFAGTVALSVAVIGEQARYYFTELLGDASRVGPIATSSNQSWRGGISRILGYDAAYGPLVLTAMTATAVLAVLAWRALGTESCRDRLGSLLVVQLFGLLVSPISWTHHWIWLVPLMIWLLHGPWRTRPGARFLGWGWLVLTLIGVPWLLSFAQPTIWEIGRPWYLAWSGLVYIAATLGTLAWIAVTGRRESGLYPRPTRHPAG
;
A
#
# COMPACT_ATOMS: atom_id res chain seq x y z
N MET A 1 -44.59 28.11 -20.31
CA MET A 1 -43.41 28.75 -19.65
C MET A 1 -43.16 28.00 -18.33
N THR A 2 -42.35 26.94 -18.39
CA THR A 2 -42.13 26.02 -17.27
C THR A 2 -40.70 26.28 -16.75
N ARG A 3 -40.60 26.76 -15.51
CA ARG A 3 -39.28 27.01 -14.83
C ARG A 3 -38.62 25.70 -14.49
N VAL A 4 -37.42 25.46 -15.05
CA VAL A 4 -36.49 24.39 -14.67
C VAL A 4 -35.79 24.82 -13.39
N ALA A 5 -36.05 24.10 -12.30
CA ALA A 5 -35.33 24.29 -11.04
C ALA A 5 -33.93 23.65 -11.15
N PHE A 6 -32.89 24.46 -11.04
CA PHE A 6 -31.50 24.03 -10.94
C PHE A 6 -31.29 23.33 -9.58
N MET A 7 -30.92 22.06 -9.61
CA MET A 7 -30.44 21.32 -8.44
C MET A 7 -29.07 21.88 -7.99
N GLN A 8 -29.02 22.54 -6.85
CA GLN A 8 -27.78 22.83 -6.14
C GLN A 8 -27.17 21.56 -5.56
N PRO A 9 -25.83 21.37 -5.59
CA PRO A 9 -25.20 20.16 -5.07
C PRO A 9 -25.20 20.13 -3.54
N LEU A 10 -25.62 18.96 -3.01
CA LEU A 10 -25.63 18.57 -1.57
C LEU A 10 -24.20 18.51 -0.97
N ARG A 11 -23.56 19.66 -0.74
CA ARG A 11 -22.20 19.76 -0.21
C ARG A 11 -22.12 20.18 1.26
N GLU A 12 -23.25 20.42 1.96
CA GLU A 12 -23.23 21.15 3.23
C GLU A 12 -23.77 20.40 4.47
N ARG A 13 -23.90 19.08 4.49
CA ARG A 13 -24.47 18.38 5.67
C ARG A 13 -23.50 17.54 6.51
N CYS A 14 -22.21 17.65 6.32
CA CYS A 14 -21.21 16.99 7.18
C CYS A 14 -20.35 17.96 7.99
N ALA A 15 -20.72 19.22 8.07
CA ALA A 15 -20.12 20.17 9.00
C ALA A 15 -20.90 20.11 10.32
N THR A 16 -20.30 19.53 11.35
CA THR A 16 -20.70 19.76 12.74
C THR A 16 -20.66 21.27 12.98
N ASP A 17 -21.72 21.81 13.58
CA ASP A 17 -21.90 23.22 14.00
C ASP A 17 -20.63 23.81 14.64
N VAL A 18 -19.78 24.41 13.84
CA VAL A 18 -18.83 25.43 14.29
C VAL A 18 -19.43 26.76 13.93
N ARG A 19 -20.05 27.44 14.91
CA ARG A 19 -20.46 28.85 14.80
C ARG A 19 -19.25 29.66 14.36
N VAL A 20 -19.31 30.21 13.14
CA VAL A 20 -18.36 31.21 12.68
C VAL A 20 -18.69 32.49 13.42
N PRO A 21 -17.78 33.08 14.21
CA PRO A 21 -18.00 34.41 14.77
C PRO A 21 -18.05 35.44 13.64
N ALA A 22 -18.95 36.41 13.73
CA ALA A 22 -19.12 37.49 12.79
C ALA A 22 -17.78 38.25 12.55
N VAL A 23 -17.55 38.59 11.28
CA VAL A 23 -16.41 39.37 10.85
C VAL A 23 -16.56 40.79 11.45
N GLY A 24 -15.84 41.06 12.53
CA GLY A 24 -15.59 42.40 13.04
C GLY A 24 -14.12 42.70 12.84
N ASP A 25 -13.85 43.80 12.18
CA ASP A 25 -12.61 44.57 12.08
C ASP A 25 -11.28 43.80 12.16
N ALA A 26 -10.77 43.41 11.00
CA ALA A 26 -9.41 42.94 10.84
C ALA A 26 -8.42 44.12 11.08
N LYS A 27 -7.96 44.27 12.34
CA LYS A 27 -6.69 44.99 12.60
C LYS A 27 -5.61 44.29 11.81
N VAL A 28 -4.96 45.05 10.90
CA VAL A 28 -3.71 44.65 10.24
C VAL A 28 -2.72 44.34 11.36
N ALA A 29 -2.61 43.05 11.71
CA ALA A 29 -1.63 42.58 12.67
C ALA A 29 -0.27 42.65 11.99
N SER A 30 0.59 43.52 12.48
CA SER A 30 2.02 43.58 12.18
C SER A 30 2.57 42.14 12.14
N MET A 31 3.37 41.84 11.12
CA MET A 31 4.18 40.63 11.05
C MET A 31 5.09 40.59 12.28
N SER A 32 4.59 40.04 13.40
CA SER A 32 5.38 39.84 14.59
C SER A 32 6.46 38.80 14.23
N ASN A 33 7.71 39.14 14.48
CA ASN A 33 8.86 38.23 14.54
C ASN A 33 8.58 37.19 15.66
N ARG A 34 7.72 36.18 15.39
CA ARG A 34 7.61 35.04 16.27
C ARG A 34 8.90 34.26 16.15
N PRO A 35 9.61 33.99 17.25
CA PRO A 35 10.81 33.20 17.20
C PRO A 35 10.47 31.86 16.52
N VAL A 36 11.22 31.53 15.48
CA VAL A 36 11.04 30.29 14.73
C VAL A 36 11.21 29.17 15.73
N SER A 37 10.13 28.44 16.04
CA SER A 37 10.18 27.38 17.05
C SER A 37 11.30 26.39 16.68
N PRO A 38 12.11 25.88 17.63
CA PRO A 38 13.17 24.90 17.34
C PRO A 38 12.69 23.69 16.51
N LEU A 39 11.42 23.31 16.69
CA LEU A 39 10.77 22.30 15.85
C LEU A 39 10.73 22.64 14.34
N ALA A 40 10.87 23.90 13.97
CA ALA A 40 10.83 24.28 12.55
C ALA A 40 12.02 23.70 11.77
N TRP A 41 13.17 23.60 12.39
CA TRP A 41 14.40 23.06 11.80
C TRP A 41 14.62 21.56 12.11
N LEU A 42 14.01 21.07 13.19
CA LEU A 42 14.17 19.68 13.61
C LEU A 42 13.60 18.69 12.58
N ALA A 43 12.44 18.96 12.00
CA ALA A 43 11.82 18.04 11.03
C ALA A 43 12.64 17.89 9.74
N PRO A 44 13.07 18.97 9.04
CA PRO A 44 13.93 18.82 7.87
C PRO A 44 15.32 18.25 8.24
N ALA A 45 15.90 18.62 9.38
CA ALA A 45 17.17 18.06 9.83
C ALA A 45 17.06 16.55 10.06
N LEU A 46 15.99 16.08 10.70
CA LEU A 46 15.73 14.66 10.90
C LEU A 46 15.58 13.91 9.57
N LEU A 47 14.85 14.48 8.61
CA LEU A 47 14.70 13.86 7.29
C LEU A 47 16.05 13.78 6.57
N ILE A 48 16.82 14.88 6.55
CA ILE A 48 18.15 14.91 5.91
C ILE A 48 19.07 13.88 6.58
N ALA A 49 19.12 13.85 7.91
CA ALA A 49 19.93 12.87 8.64
C ALA A 49 19.51 11.42 8.34
N SER A 50 18.19 11.16 8.29
CA SER A 50 17.66 9.83 7.97
C SER A 50 18.00 9.41 6.54
N VAL A 51 17.87 10.31 5.57
CA VAL A 51 18.24 10.04 4.16
C VAL A 51 19.74 9.83 4.04
N ALA A 52 20.56 10.67 4.66
CA ALA A 52 22.02 10.52 4.66
C ALA A 52 22.44 9.18 5.29
N ALA A 53 21.88 8.84 6.45
CA ALA A 53 22.13 7.55 7.09
C ALA A 53 21.72 6.37 6.19
N ARG A 54 20.61 6.50 5.46
CA ARG A 54 20.17 5.49 4.52
C ARG A 54 21.12 5.32 3.32
N LEU A 55 21.60 6.44 2.77
CA LEU A 55 22.60 6.39 1.68
C LEU A 55 23.92 5.81 2.16
N VAL A 56 24.39 6.19 3.36
CA VAL A 56 25.58 5.56 3.99
C VAL A 56 25.37 4.06 4.14
N TRP A 57 24.21 3.64 4.67
CA TRP A 57 23.86 2.23 4.78
C TRP A 57 23.96 1.50 3.45
N THR A 58 23.37 2.09 2.40
CA THR A 58 23.26 1.46 1.08
C THR A 58 24.63 1.34 0.38
N TYR A 59 25.45 2.39 0.42
CA TYR A 59 26.62 2.49 -0.47
C TYR A 59 27.98 2.37 0.26
N LEU A 60 28.00 2.54 1.58
CA LEU A 60 29.28 2.56 2.34
C LEU A 60 29.40 1.40 3.32
N LEU A 61 28.30 0.72 3.69
CA LEU A 61 28.38 -0.42 4.62
C LEU A 61 28.43 -1.74 3.85
N PRO A 62 29.21 -2.73 4.34
CA PRO A 62 29.14 -4.10 3.84
C PRO A 62 27.70 -4.63 3.96
N HIS A 63 27.22 -5.31 2.92
CA HIS A 63 25.86 -5.87 2.89
C HIS A 63 24.73 -4.81 3.03
N GLY A 64 24.91 -3.62 2.46
CA GLY A 64 23.92 -2.56 2.40
C GLY A 64 22.67 -2.97 1.58
N ALA A 65 22.34 -2.25 0.52
CA ALA A 65 21.29 -2.65 -0.41
C ALA A 65 21.86 -3.55 -1.51
N ASN A 66 21.11 -4.60 -1.87
CA ASN A 66 21.50 -5.52 -2.96
C ASN A 66 20.77 -5.27 -4.27
N PHE A 67 19.68 -4.49 -4.26
CA PHE A 67 18.87 -4.13 -5.42
C PHE A 67 18.43 -5.32 -6.30
N VAL A 68 18.25 -6.51 -5.71
CA VAL A 68 17.95 -7.74 -6.46
C VAL A 68 16.73 -7.61 -7.36
N ASP A 69 15.65 -6.97 -6.88
CA ASP A 69 14.45 -6.76 -7.69
C ASP A 69 14.68 -5.74 -8.81
N LEU A 70 15.48 -4.70 -8.57
CA LEU A 70 15.85 -3.76 -9.64
C LEU A 70 16.68 -4.43 -10.72
N HIS A 71 17.59 -5.35 -10.34
CA HIS A 71 18.32 -6.20 -11.31
C HIS A 71 17.34 -7.06 -12.12
N VAL A 72 16.36 -7.67 -11.47
CA VAL A 72 15.32 -8.46 -12.15
C VAL A 72 14.50 -7.59 -13.12
N TYR A 73 14.16 -6.36 -12.74
CA TYR A 73 13.40 -5.45 -13.62
C TYR A 73 14.21 -5.09 -14.88
N LEU A 74 15.47 -4.68 -14.69
CA LEU A 74 16.32 -4.25 -15.80
C LEU A 74 16.76 -5.44 -16.65
N GLY A 75 17.16 -6.54 -16.05
CA GLY A 75 17.55 -7.74 -16.76
C GLY A 75 16.39 -8.35 -17.55
N GLY A 76 15.19 -8.46 -16.94
CA GLY A 76 14.00 -8.89 -17.65
C GLY A 76 13.61 -7.92 -18.78
N ALA A 77 13.74 -6.60 -18.58
CA ALA A 77 13.51 -5.63 -19.65
C ALA A 77 14.54 -5.75 -20.80
N ALA A 78 15.80 -6.05 -20.48
CA ALA A 78 16.85 -6.21 -21.49
C ALA A 78 16.59 -7.41 -22.42
N THR A 79 15.91 -8.46 -21.95
CA THR A 79 15.54 -9.60 -22.78
C THR A 79 14.55 -9.27 -23.89
N LEU A 80 13.95 -8.08 -23.89
CA LEU A 80 13.11 -7.64 -25.01
C LEU A 80 13.89 -7.46 -26.33
N ASP A 81 15.21 -7.33 -26.26
CA ASP A 81 16.08 -7.31 -27.43
C ASP A 81 16.25 -8.73 -28.05
N GLU A 82 15.89 -9.80 -27.29
CA GLU A 82 15.94 -11.19 -27.70
C GLU A 82 14.50 -11.81 -27.61
N PRO A 83 13.72 -11.77 -28.70
CA PRO A 83 12.34 -12.23 -28.68
C PRO A 83 12.18 -13.67 -28.14
N GLY A 84 11.24 -13.88 -27.24
CA GLY A 84 10.94 -15.21 -26.68
C GLY A 84 11.64 -15.53 -25.34
N THR A 85 12.47 -14.64 -24.79
CA THR A 85 13.31 -14.93 -23.62
C THR A 85 12.85 -14.28 -22.32
N LEU A 86 11.84 -13.40 -22.33
CA LEU A 86 11.42 -12.61 -21.16
C LEU A 86 11.15 -13.46 -19.90
N TYR A 87 10.41 -14.56 -20.04
CA TYR A 87 10.04 -15.40 -18.90
C TYR A 87 10.97 -16.58 -18.65
N SER A 88 12.01 -16.74 -19.47
CA SER A 88 13.16 -17.61 -19.20
C SER A 88 14.29 -16.88 -18.47
N TYR A 89 14.24 -15.54 -18.40
CA TYR A 89 15.23 -14.76 -17.66
C TYR A 89 15.20 -15.08 -16.16
N VAL A 90 16.40 -15.24 -15.59
CA VAL A 90 16.63 -15.52 -14.19
C VAL A 90 17.86 -14.74 -13.71
N TYR A 91 17.73 -14.00 -12.62
CA TYR A 91 18.85 -13.33 -11.95
C TYR A 91 19.39 -14.21 -10.81
N SER A 92 20.66 -14.55 -10.84
CA SER A 92 21.30 -15.46 -9.87
C SER A 92 22.57 -14.92 -9.22
N ASP A 93 23.13 -13.81 -9.70
CA ASP A 93 24.46 -13.33 -9.31
C ASP A 93 24.63 -13.13 -7.81
N GLN A 94 23.60 -12.60 -7.12
CA GLN A 94 23.59 -12.37 -5.67
C GLN A 94 22.75 -13.40 -4.90
N THR A 95 22.03 -14.25 -5.60
CA THR A 95 21.11 -15.23 -5.03
C THR A 95 21.24 -16.59 -5.73
N PRO A 96 22.44 -17.21 -5.75
CA PRO A 96 22.67 -18.45 -6.50
C PRO A 96 21.79 -19.60 -6.01
N ASP A 97 21.50 -19.66 -4.71
CA ASP A 97 20.62 -20.69 -4.10
C ASP A 97 19.12 -20.38 -4.28
N PHE A 98 18.79 -19.17 -4.73
CA PHE A 98 17.44 -18.70 -4.98
C PHE A 98 17.40 -17.80 -6.20
N PRO A 99 17.54 -18.36 -7.42
CA PRO A 99 17.45 -17.60 -8.65
C PRO A 99 16.10 -16.87 -8.79
N LEU A 100 16.14 -15.58 -9.15
CA LEU A 100 14.97 -14.71 -9.21
C LEU A 100 14.50 -14.56 -10.67
N PRO A 101 13.37 -15.18 -11.07
CA PRO A 101 12.82 -15.00 -12.40
C PRO A 101 12.08 -13.65 -12.53
N PHE A 102 11.91 -13.18 -13.76
CA PHE A 102 11.00 -12.08 -14.04
C PHE A 102 9.54 -12.57 -13.85
N THR A 103 8.85 -12.07 -12.82
CA THR A 103 7.50 -12.52 -12.44
C THR A 103 6.41 -11.50 -12.68
N TYR A 104 6.75 -10.34 -13.23
CA TYR A 104 5.85 -9.22 -13.45
C TYR A 104 5.06 -9.36 -14.75
N PRO A 105 3.88 -8.67 -14.85
CA PRO A 105 3.19 -8.54 -16.13
C PRO A 105 4.13 -8.00 -17.21
N PRO A 106 3.95 -8.41 -18.48
CA PRO A 106 4.90 -8.04 -19.55
C PRO A 106 4.96 -6.53 -19.80
N PHE A 107 3.91 -5.78 -19.48
CA PHE A 107 3.93 -4.31 -19.53
C PHE A 107 5.01 -3.69 -18.64
N ALA A 108 5.35 -4.34 -17.53
CA ALA A 108 6.44 -3.86 -16.66
C ALA A 108 7.79 -3.86 -17.39
N ALA A 109 8.08 -4.89 -18.20
CA ALA A 109 9.30 -4.94 -18.99
C ALA A 109 9.37 -3.76 -19.98
N LEU A 110 8.26 -3.43 -20.65
CA LEU A 110 8.19 -2.25 -21.54
C LEU A 110 8.45 -0.94 -20.78
N LEU A 111 7.92 -0.82 -19.56
CA LEU A 111 8.11 0.37 -18.73
C LEU A 111 9.58 0.54 -18.29
N PHE A 112 10.26 -0.56 -17.94
CA PHE A 112 11.64 -0.52 -17.48
C PHE A 112 12.66 -0.48 -18.64
N TYR A 113 12.28 -0.84 -19.86
CA TYR A 113 13.16 -0.92 -21.01
C TYR A 113 13.99 0.35 -21.28
N PRO A 114 13.45 1.58 -21.17
CA PRO A 114 14.29 2.77 -21.35
C PRO A 114 15.44 2.89 -20.35
N LEU A 115 15.31 2.32 -19.15
CA LEU A 115 16.31 2.42 -18.09
C LEU A 115 17.55 1.56 -18.34
N ILE A 116 17.47 0.51 -19.19
CA ILE A 116 18.61 -0.35 -19.50
C ILE A 116 19.74 0.38 -20.27
N ARG A 117 19.43 1.58 -20.80
CA ARG A 117 20.41 2.42 -21.50
C ARG A 117 21.33 3.20 -20.57
N LEU A 118 21.05 3.19 -19.27
CA LEU A 118 21.81 3.90 -18.24
C LEU A 118 22.67 2.93 -17.43
N PRO A 119 23.82 3.38 -16.89
CA PRO A 119 24.58 2.57 -15.93
C PRO A 119 23.73 2.17 -14.74
N PHE A 120 23.87 0.92 -14.28
CA PHE A 120 23.06 0.38 -13.19
C PHE A 120 23.13 1.24 -11.93
N GLU A 121 24.33 1.68 -11.53
CA GLU A 121 24.56 2.48 -10.32
C GLU A 121 23.82 3.82 -10.38
N THR A 122 23.72 4.41 -11.57
CA THR A 122 22.95 5.64 -11.79
C THR A 122 21.46 5.38 -11.62
N VAL A 123 20.96 4.27 -12.21
CA VAL A 123 19.55 3.87 -12.04
C VAL A 123 19.26 3.57 -10.61
N ALA A 124 20.10 2.81 -9.90
CA ALA A 124 19.91 2.43 -8.51
C ALA A 124 19.85 3.66 -7.56
N LEU A 125 20.76 4.62 -7.73
CA LEU A 125 20.76 5.87 -6.96
C LEU A 125 19.49 6.69 -7.23
N CYS A 126 19.15 6.91 -8.52
CA CYS A 126 17.96 7.66 -8.88
C CYS A 126 16.68 6.96 -8.39
N TRP A 127 16.63 5.63 -8.49
CA TRP A 127 15.52 4.82 -8.02
C TRP A 127 15.32 4.93 -6.50
N GLN A 128 16.41 4.84 -5.74
CA GLN A 128 16.36 4.99 -4.29
C GLN A 128 15.89 6.38 -3.87
N LEU A 129 16.44 7.44 -4.46
CA LEU A 129 16.02 8.81 -4.18
C LEU A 129 14.55 9.06 -4.58
N ALA A 130 14.14 8.56 -5.75
CA ALA A 130 12.75 8.62 -6.20
C ALA A 130 11.81 7.84 -5.28
N THR A 131 12.22 6.67 -4.77
CA THR A 131 11.46 5.89 -3.79
C THR A 131 11.25 6.66 -2.49
N ILE A 132 12.28 7.34 -1.97
CA ILE A 132 12.17 8.19 -0.78
C ILE A 132 11.27 9.41 -1.03
N ALA A 133 11.38 10.04 -2.20
CA ALA A 133 10.50 11.13 -2.60
C ALA A 133 9.04 10.66 -2.75
N ALA A 134 8.81 9.50 -3.34
CA ALA A 134 7.50 8.88 -3.44
C ALA A 134 6.93 8.53 -2.06
N LEU A 135 7.76 8.07 -1.11
CA LEU A 135 7.36 7.82 0.28
C LEU A 135 6.88 9.11 0.96
N TYR A 136 7.59 10.23 0.75
CA TYR A 136 7.11 11.53 1.22
C TYR A 136 5.74 11.86 0.59
N GLY A 137 5.56 11.57 -0.71
CA GLY A 137 4.28 11.69 -1.40
C GLY A 137 3.18 10.82 -0.78
N VAL A 138 3.47 9.55 -0.44
CA VAL A 138 2.56 8.64 0.28
C VAL A 138 2.07 9.26 1.58
N VAL A 139 3.00 9.78 2.40
CA VAL A 139 2.66 10.47 3.65
C VAL A 139 1.79 11.70 3.39
N ARG A 140 2.18 12.56 2.44
CA ARG A 140 1.45 13.79 2.12
C ARG A 140 0.02 13.52 1.63
N VAL A 141 -0.15 12.59 0.69
CA VAL A 141 -1.47 12.27 0.16
C VAL A 141 -2.34 11.61 1.24
N SER A 142 -1.76 10.77 2.10
CA SER A 142 -2.47 10.21 3.26
C SER A 142 -2.99 11.31 4.18
N GLN A 143 -2.15 12.32 4.49
CA GLN A 143 -2.57 13.49 5.28
C GLN A 143 -3.69 14.29 4.60
N CYS A 144 -3.61 14.51 3.28
CA CYS A 144 -4.65 15.21 2.53
C CYS A 144 -6.00 14.47 2.50
N LEU A 145 -5.96 13.12 2.56
CA LEU A 145 -7.17 12.29 2.65
C LEU A 145 -7.84 12.35 4.02
N LEU A 146 -7.11 12.69 5.09
CA LEU A 146 -7.65 12.77 6.45
C LEU A 146 -8.44 14.06 6.69
N ALA A 147 -7.92 15.16 6.51
CA ALA A 147 -8.49 16.52 6.51
C ALA A 147 -7.33 17.52 6.53
N PRO A 148 -7.43 18.67 5.87
CA PRO A 148 -6.33 19.62 5.76
C PRO A 148 -5.78 20.14 7.10
N SER A 149 -6.61 20.21 8.14
CA SER A 149 -6.24 20.75 9.47
C SER A 149 -5.70 19.72 10.46
N ALA A 150 -5.96 18.42 10.26
CA ALA A 150 -5.71 17.40 11.28
C ALA A 150 -4.30 16.80 11.26
N ALA A 151 -3.55 16.96 10.17
CA ALA A 151 -2.40 16.09 9.91
C ALA A 151 -1.02 16.76 9.98
N GLY A 152 -0.87 17.91 10.61
CA GLY A 152 0.45 18.49 10.95
C GLY A 152 1.30 19.03 9.78
N GLY A 153 0.76 19.07 8.55
CA GLY A 153 1.43 19.70 7.41
C GLY A 153 2.76 19.06 6.98
N HIS A 154 3.59 19.82 6.27
CA HIS A 154 4.87 19.36 5.69
C HIS A 154 5.88 18.87 6.74
N ARG A 155 5.94 19.50 7.91
CA ARG A 155 6.87 19.11 8.99
C ARG A 155 6.59 17.70 9.50
N MET A 156 5.32 17.40 9.78
CA MET A 156 4.92 16.05 10.20
C MET A 156 5.17 15.02 9.08
N ALA A 157 5.00 15.42 7.80
CA ALA A 157 5.35 14.54 6.69
C ALA A 157 6.85 14.21 6.63
N MET A 158 7.71 15.21 6.88
CA MET A 158 9.16 14.98 6.96
C MET A 158 9.51 14.01 8.09
N VAL A 159 8.91 14.19 9.28
CA VAL A 159 9.12 13.28 10.42
C VAL A 159 8.66 11.86 10.10
N TRP A 160 7.43 11.71 9.56
CA TRP A 160 6.93 10.38 9.18
C TRP A 160 7.79 9.72 8.11
N THR A 161 8.26 10.47 7.11
CA THR A 161 9.14 9.94 6.07
C THR A 161 10.48 9.49 6.66
N ALA A 162 11.07 10.30 7.54
CA ALA A 162 12.32 9.97 8.22
C ALA A 162 12.24 8.68 9.04
N VAL A 163 11.12 8.47 9.74
CA VAL A 163 10.87 7.24 10.52
C VAL A 163 10.54 6.07 9.60
N ALA A 164 9.68 6.30 8.61
CA ALA A 164 9.19 5.25 7.73
C ALA A 164 10.29 4.59 6.88
N ILE A 165 11.37 5.28 6.54
CA ILE A 165 12.53 4.70 5.84
C ILE A 165 13.07 3.45 6.58
N TRP A 166 12.91 3.38 7.91
CA TRP A 166 13.52 2.34 8.76
C TRP A 166 12.58 1.21 9.15
N ILE A 167 11.26 1.33 8.91
CA ILE A 167 10.36 0.20 9.14
C ILE A 167 10.63 -0.93 8.13
N GLU A 168 10.44 -2.18 8.54
CA GLU A 168 10.77 -3.37 7.73
C GLU A 168 10.23 -3.31 6.29
N PRO A 169 8.94 -2.98 6.02
CA PRO A 169 8.41 -2.92 4.66
C PRO A 169 9.16 -1.95 3.76
N LEU A 170 9.55 -0.79 4.29
CA LEU A 170 10.28 0.23 3.55
C LEU A 170 11.77 -0.10 3.43
N ARG A 171 12.37 -0.61 4.51
CA ARG A 171 13.76 -1.06 4.49
C ARG A 171 13.95 -2.11 3.39
N SER A 172 13.14 -3.17 3.38
CA SER A 172 13.18 -4.22 2.35
C SER A 172 12.89 -3.67 0.94
N THR A 173 11.91 -2.76 0.81
CA THR A 173 11.60 -2.11 -0.47
C THR A 173 12.80 -1.34 -1.02
N ILE A 174 13.50 -0.59 -0.17
CA ILE A 174 14.66 0.20 -0.59
C ILE A 174 15.87 -0.71 -0.84
N ASP A 175 16.09 -1.74 0.01
CA ASP A 175 17.19 -2.69 -0.15
C ASP A 175 17.12 -3.48 -1.44
N TYR A 176 15.90 -3.90 -1.84
CA TYR A 176 15.69 -4.70 -3.04
C TYR A 176 15.44 -3.86 -4.30
N GLY A 177 15.22 -2.55 -4.16
CA GLY A 177 14.86 -1.69 -5.30
C GLY A 177 13.43 -1.91 -5.78
N GLN A 178 12.49 -2.26 -4.89
CA GLN A 178 11.10 -2.58 -5.20
C GLN A 178 10.28 -1.36 -5.65
N ILE A 179 9.34 -1.57 -6.59
CA ILE A 179 8.44 -0.54 -7.14
C ILE A 179 7.28 -0.16 -6.20
N ASN A 180 7.05 -0.88 -5.10
CA ASN A 180 5.80 -0.84 -4.33
C ASN A 180 5.41 0.55 -3.82
N VAL A 181 6.36 1.42 -3.44
CA VAL A 181 6.06 2.77 -2.94
C VAL A 181 5.39 3.62 -4.01
N PHE A 182 5.85 3.53 -5.27
CA PHE A 182 5.25 4.24 -6.41
C PHE A 182 3.82 3.77 -6.66
N LEU A 183 3.58 2.46 -6.55
CA LEU A 183 2.24 1.88 -6.71
C LEU A 183 1.29 2.35 -5.61
N VAL A 184 1.73 2.34 -4.34
CA VAL A 184 0.93 2.84 -3.22
C VAL A 184 0.64 4.34 -3.37
N LEU A 185 1.62 5.14 -3.79
CA LEU A 185 1.40 6.56 -4.08
C LEU A 185 0.35 6.77 -5.16
N ALA A 186 0.43 6.00 -6.26
CA ALA A 186 -0.55 6.06 -7.34
C ALA A 186 -1.97 5.71 -6.85
N MET A 187 -2.12 4.67 -6.01
CA MET A 187 -3.42 4.27 -5.45
C MET A 187 -3.98 5.31 -4.48
N LEU A 188 -3.14 5.89 -3.62
CA LEU A 188 -3.55 6.99 -2.74
C LEU A 188 -3.98 8.21 -3.55
N TRP A 189 -3.24 8.54 -4.61
CA TRP A 189 -3.60 9.64 -5.50
C TRP A 189 -4.89 9.36 -6.27
N ALA A 190 -5.11 8.12 -6.72
CA ALA A 190 -6.36 7.69 -7.34
C ALA A 190 -7.56 7.84 -6.37
N ALA A 191 -7.37 7.52 -5.09
CA ALA A 191 -8.39 7.76 -4.07
C ALA A 191 -8.57 9.25 -3.78
N TYR A 192 -7.52 10.06 -3.77
CA TYR A 192 -7.57 11.49 -3.50
C TYR A 192 -8.20 12.29 -4.65
N SER A 193 -7.89 11.96 -5.90
CA SER A 193 -8.36 12.67 -7.08
C SER A 193 -9.89 12.65 -7.20
N THR A 194 -10.47 13.78 -7.56
CA THR A 194 -11.89 13.90 -7.90
C THR A 194 -12.18 13.57 -9.38
N ARG A 195 -11.15 13.60 -10.23
CA ARG A 195 -11.27 13.29 -11.66
C ARG A 195 -11.30 11.78 -11.85
N TRP A 196 -12.43 11.26 -12.34
CA TRP A 196 -12.64 9.83 -12.54
C TRP A 196 -11.60 9.18 -13.45
N TRP A 197 -11.20 9.87 -14.54
CA TRP A 197 -10.23 9.38 -15.50
C TRP A 197 -8.80 9.31 -14.91
N VAL A 198 -8.39 10.27 -14.06
CA VAL A 198 -7.10 10.21 -13.36
C VAL A 198 -7.05 8.99 -12.45
N SER A 199 -8.13 8.76 -11.69
CA SER A 199 -8.21 7.61 -10.79
C SER A 199 -8.16 6.29 -11.56
N GLY A 200 -8.92 6.18 -12.65
CA GLY A 200 -8.92 4.98 -13.49
C GLY A 200 -7.58 4.75 -14.18
N LEU A 201 -6.97 5.81 -14.74
CA LEU A 201 -5.65 5.72 -15.39
C LEU A 201 -4.58 5.19 -14.41
N LEU A 202 -4.48 5.78 -13.21
CA LEU A 202 -3.48 5.38 -12.22
C LEU A 202 -3.65 3.92 -11.76
N VAL A 203 -4.90 3.49 -11.50
CA VAL A 203 -5.17 2.11 -11.09
C VAL A 203 -4.87 1.13 -12.23
N GLY A 204 -5.31 1.44 -13.46
CA GLY A 204 -5.12 0.56 -14.62
C GLY A 204 -3.65 0.41 -15.00
N LEU A 205 -2.88 1.52 -15.07
CA LEU A 205 -1.44 1.46 -15.35
C LEU A 205 -0.68 0.71 -14.24
N ALA A 206 -0.98 1.00 -12.98
CA ALA A 206 -0.33 0.32 -11.86
C ALA A 206 -0.63 -1.19 -11.86
N ALA A 207 -1.86 -1.59 -12.20
CA ALA A 207 -2.24 -2.99 -12.35
C ALA A 207 -1.50 -3.65 -13.53
N GLY A 208 -1.26 -2.91 -14.62
CA GLY A 208 -0.45 -3.37 -15.76
C GLY A 208 1.01 -3.61 -15.40
N VAL A 209 1.57 -2.86 -14.46
CA VAL A 209 2.94 -3.05 -13.97
C VAL A 209 3.04 -4.17 -12.94
N LYS A 210 2.08 -4.25 -12.04
CA LYS A 210 1.98 -5.27 -10.99
C LYS A 210 0.51 -5.47 -10.65
N LEU A 211 0.04 -6.71 -10.59
CA LEU A 211 -1.40 -6.99 -10.46
C LEU A 211 -2.02 -6.56 -9.14
N THR A 212 -1.24 -6.51 -8.06
CA THR A 212 -1.75 -6.21 -6.71
C THR A 212 -2.51 -4.88 -6.59
N PRO A 213 -2.17 -3.78 -7.30
CA PRO A 213 -2.96 -2.55 -7.33
C PRO A 213 -4.41 -2.69 -7.84
N ALA A 214 -4.71 -3.75 -8.62
CA ALA A 214 -6.05 -3.98 -9.17
C ALA A 214 -7.14 -4.05 -8.09
N ILE A 215 -6.80 -4.47 -6.86
CA ILE A 215 -7.71 -4.48 -5.71
C ILE A 215 -8.30 -3.08 -5.42
N THR A 216 -7.61 -2.00 -5.82
CA THR A 216 -8.14 -0.63 -5.69
C THR A 216 -9.38 -0.40 -6.57
N GLY A 217 -9.56 -1.21 -7.63
CA GLY A 217 -10.80 -1.23 -8.41
C GLY A 217 -12.01 -1.60 -7.54
N VAL A 218 -11.85 -2.54 -6.60
CA VAL A 218 -12.90 -2.89 -5.62
C VAL A 218 -13.23 -1.69 -4.71
N TYR A 219 -12.21 -0.94 -4.25
CA TYR A 219 -12.44 0.31 -3.54
C TYR A 219 -13.23 1.32 -4.38
N LEU A 220 -12.83 1.56 -5.64
CA LEU A 220 -13.53 2.50 -6.54
C LEU A 220 -15.00 2.10 -6.75
N ALA A 221 -15.27 0.81 -6.98
CA ALA A 221 -16.62 0.27 -7.11
C ALA A 221 -17.41 0.43 -5.78
N GLY A 222 -16.80 0.12 -4.66
CA GLY A 222 -17.40 0.23 -3.33
C GLY A 222 -17.78 1.65 -2.92
N VAL A 223 -17.04 2.66 -3.38
CA VAL A 223 -17.40 4.09 -3.22
C VAL A 223 -18.23 4.62 -4.40
N ARG A 224 -18.79 3.73 -5.22
CA ARG A 224 -19.65 4.03 -6.40
C ARG A 224 -19.00 4.92 -7.46
N ARG A 225 -17.69 4.91 -7.56
CA ARG A 225 -16.95 5.59 -8.63
C ARG A 225 -16.83 4.67 -9.86
N TRP A 226 -17.97 4.20 -10.37
CA TRP A 226 -18.06 3.20 -11.43
C TRP A 226 -17.32 3.60 -12.71
N GLY A 227 -17.41 4.87 -13.12
CA GLY A 227 -16.67 5.38 -14.29
C GLY A 227 -15.14 5.22 -14.11
N ALA A 228 -14.62 5.46 -12.89
CA ALA A 228 -13.20 5.27 -12.61
C ALA A 228 -12.83 3.78 -12.58
N ALA A 229 -13.67 2.92 -11.99
CA ALA A 229 -13.44 1.48 -11.95
C ALA A 229 -13.44 0.87 -13.36
N LEU A 230 -14.43 1.22 -14.19
CA LEU A 230 -14.50 0.76 -15.57
C LEU A 230 -13.30 1.25 -16.39
N PHE A 231 -12.94 2.52 -16.25
CA PHE A 231 -11.79 3.07 -16.98
C PHE A 231 -10.48 2.44 -16.52
N ALA A 232 -10.33 2.09 -15.24
CA ALA A 232 -9.18 1.32 -14.75
C ALA A 232 -9.08 -0.05 -15.44
N ALA A 233 -10.20 -0.76 -15.58
CA ALA A 233 -10.25 -2.02 -16.31
C ALA A 233 -9.90 -1.86 -17.80
N LEU A 234 -10.38 -0.80 -18.44
CA LEU A 234 -10.05 -0.50 -19.85
C LEU A 234 -8.58 -0.16 -20.03
N VAL A 235 -7.99 0.65 -19.14
CA VAL A 235 -6.56 0.98 -19.18
C VAL A 235 -5.71 -0.27 -18.93
N PHE A 236 -6.09 -1.11 -17.96
CA PHE A 236 -5.42 -2.39 -17.74
C PHE A 236 -5.49 -3.28 -18.98
N ALA A 237 -6.67 -3.44 -19.59
CA ALA A 237 -6.82 -4.18 -20.84
C ALA A 237 -5.96 -3.58 -21.97
N GLY A 238 -5.83 -2.25 -22.01
CA GLY A 238 -4.92 -1.54 -22.92
C GLY A 238 -3.46 -1.92 -22.68
N THR A 239 -3.00 -2.04 -21.43
CA THR A 239 -1.62 -2.50 -21.12
C THR A 239 -1.40 -3.94 -21.56
N VAL A 240 -2.41 -4.81 -21.40
CA VAL A 240 -2.36 -6.20 -21.90
C VAL A 240 -2.26 -6.23 -23.42
N ALA A 241 -3.17 -5.50 -24.10
CA ALA A 241 -3.18 -5.44 -25.56
C ALA A 241 -1.86 -4.90 -26.14
N LEU A 242 -1.32 -3.83 -25.52
CA LEU A 242 -0.01 -3.29 -25.91
C LEU A 242 1.10 -4.32 -25.72
N SER A 243 1.09 -5.04 -24.60
CA SER A 243 2.09 -6.08 -24.33
C SER A 243 2.00 -7.21 -25.36
N VAL A 244 0.79 -7.66 -25.71
CA VAL A 244 0.60 -8.68 -26.73
C VAL A 244 1.05 -8.17 -28.12
N ALA A 245 0.77 -6.92 -28.45
CA ALA A 245 1.17 -6.33 -29.72
C ALA A 245 2.69 -6.18 -29.87
N VAL A 246 3.40 -5.86 -28.78
CA VAL A 246 4.86 -5.57 -28.81
C VAL A 246 5.70 -6.82 -28.49
N ILE A 247 5.29 -7.61 -27.48
CA ILE A 247 6.08 -8.75 -26.96
C ILE A 247 5.59 -10.09 -27.58
N GLY A 248 4.35 -10.12 -28.08
CA GLY A 248 3.80 -11.30 -28.76
C GLY A 248 3.48 -12.48 -27.82
N GLU A 249 3.94 -13.68 -28.20
CA GLU A 249 3.60 -14.95 -27.52
C GLU A 249 4.02 -14.98 -26.03
N GLN A 250 5.12 -14.34 -25.65
CA GLN A 250 5.55 -14.27 -24.25
C GLN A 250 4.51 -13.52 -23.39
N ALA A 251 3.88 -12.48 -23.94
CA ALA A 251 2.83 -11.77 -23.22
C ALA A 251 1.57 -12.64 -23.08
N ARG A 252 1.19 -13.42 -24.11
CA ARG A 252 0.07 -14.37 -23.99
C ARG A 252 0.39 -15.44 -22.97
N TYR A 253 1.57 -16.06 -23.06
CA TYR A 253 2.04 -17.09 -22.13
C TYR A 253 1.94 -16.65 -20.66
N TYR A 254 2.28 -15.37 -20.36
CA TYR A 254 2.10 -14.85 -19.00
C TYR A 254 0.66 -14.92 -18.52
N PHE A 255 -0.30 -14.46 -19.33
CA PHE A 255 -1.70 -14.38 -18.90
C PHE A 255 -2.44 -15.71 -18.94
N THR A 256 -1.99 -16.70 -19.74
CA THR A 256 -2.63 -18.02 -19.83
C THR A 256 -2.03 -19.05 -18.89
N GLU A 257 -0.71 -19.02 -18.68
CA GLU A 257 0.01 -20.07 -17.96
C GLU A 257 0.63 -19.57 -16.63
N LEU A 258 1.33 -18.42 -16.67
CA LEU A 258 2.17 -18.02 -15.55
C LEU A 258 1.43 -17.25 -14.46
N LEU A 259 0.34 -16.57 -14.80
CA LEU A 259 -0.41 -15.70 -13.87
C LEU A 259 -0.91 -16.46 -12.64
N GLY A 260 -1.26 -17.72 -12.78
CA GLY A 260 -1.74 -18.58 -11.69
C GLY A 260 -0.65 -19.27 -10.88
N ASP A 261 0.60 -19.27 -11.36
CA ASP A 261 1.71 -19.99 -10.75
C ASP A 261 2.44 -19.14 -9.70
N ALA A 262 1.97 -19.24 -8.45
CA ALA A 262 2.60 -18.55 -7.34
C ALA A 262 3.98 -19.12 -6.96
N SER A 263 4.32 -20.35 -7.37
CA SER A 263 5.61 -20.98 -7.06
C SER A 263 6.78 -20.24 -7.72
N ARG A 264 6.54 -19.61 -8.86
CA ARG A 264 7.52 -18.78 -9.55
C ARG A 264 7.92 -17.51 -8.77
N VAL A 265 7.03 -17.02 -7.92
CA VAL A 265 7.27 -15.77 -7.16
C VAL A 265 8.22 -16.02 -6.00
N GLY A 266 8.27 -17.26 -5.50
CA GLY A 266 9.21 -17.65 -4.45
C GLY A 266 8.60 -18.60 -3.41
N PRO A 267 9.37 -18.97 -2.38
CA PRO A 267 8.98 -19.98 -1.40
C PRO A 267 7.80 -19.48 -0.54
N ILE A 268 6.68 -20.19 -0.64
CA ILE A 268 5.39 -19.82 -0.06
C ILE A 268 5.43 -19.64 1.46
N ALA A 269 6.20 -20.50 2.15
CA ALA A 269 6.16 -20.62 3.61
C ALA A 269 7.23 -19.81 4.34
N THR A 270 7.95 -18.90 3.68
CA THR A 270 8.90 -18.03 4.38
C THR A 270 8.17 -17.11 5.37
N SER A 271 8.85 -16.72 6.47
CA SER A 271 8.32 -15.77 7.47
C SER A 271 7.97 -14.41 6.85
N SER A 272 8.64 -14.04 5.77
CA SER A 272 8.37 -12.81 5.02
C SER A 272 7.04 -12.83 4.26
N ASN A 273 6.48 -14.01 3.95
CA ASN A 273 5.15 -14.12 3.33
C ASN A 273 4.05 -14.01 4.39
N GLN A 274 3.41 -12.85 4.48
CA GLN A 274 2.38 -12.51 5.44
C GLN A 274 0.95 -12.61 4.82
N SER A 275 0.75 -13.55 3.88
CA SER A 275 -0.56 -13.93 3.35
C SER A 275 -1.16 -15.12 4.10
N TRP A 276 -2.47 -15.37 3.92
CA TRP A 276 -3.13 -16.57 4.48
C TRP A 276 -2.50 -17.87 3.96
N ARG A 277 -2.21 -17.96 2.65
CA ARG A 277 -1.55 -19.15 2.09
C ARG A 277 -0.20 -19.38 2.78
N GLY A 278 0.63 -18.35 2.88
CA GLY A 278 1.93 -18.48 3.56
C GLY A 278 1.81 -18.83 5.04
N GLY A 279 0.89 -18.19 5.77
CA GLY A 279 0.66 -18.44 7.19
C GLY A 279 0.19 -19.87 7.48
N ILE A 280 -0.82 -20.32 6.76
CA ILE A 280 -1.39 -21.67 6.94
C ILE A 280 -0.40 -22.74 6.49
N SER A 281 0.33 -22.53 5.39
CA SER A 281 1.37 -23.46 4.95
C SER A 281 2.46 -23.66 6.02
N ARG A 282 2.88 -22.58 6.70
CA ARG A 282 3.83 -22.67 7.82
C ARG A 282 3.31 -23.54 8.99
N ILE A 283 2.02 -23.40 9.30
CA ILE A 283 1.39 -24.18 10.40
C ILE A 283 1.26 -25.65 10.02
N LEU A 284 0.86 -25.94 8.77
CA LEU A 284 0.61 -27.31 8.30
C LEU A 284 1.89 -28.05 7.92
N GLY A 285 2.99 -27.35 7.64
CA GLY A 285 4.24 -27.97 7.19
C GLY A 285 4.27 -28.37 5.71
N TYR A 286 3.27 -27.96 4.92
CA TYR A 286 3.18 -28.17 3.48
C TYR A 286 2.44 -27.01 2.80
N ASP A 287 2.57 -26.83 1.48
CA ASP A 287 1.84 -25.79 0.76
C ASP A 287 0.34 -26.05 0.78
N ALA A 288 -0.38 -25.22 1.54
CA ALA A 288 -1.84 -25.30 1.67
C ALA A 288 -2.59 -24.89 0.39
N ALA A 289 -1.91 -24.32 -0.60
CA ALA A 289 -2.49 -23.78 -1.83
C ALA A 289 -3.75 -22.91 -1.54
N TYR A 290 -4.82 -23.09 -2.29
CA TYR A 290 -6.15 -22.56 -1.98
C TYR A 290 -7.09 -23.64 -1.41
N GLY A 291 -6.53 -24.48 -0.52
CA GLY A 291 -7.31 -25.52 0.17
C GLY A 291 -8.36 -24.94 1.13
N PRO A 292 -9.21 -25.83 1.72
CA PRO A 292 -10.37 -25.39 2.50
C PRO A 292 -10.04 -24.45 3.65
N LEU A 293 -8.92 -24.64 4.35
CA LEU A 293 -8.49 -23.76 5.46
C LEU A 293 -8.15 -22.36 4.97
N VAL A 294 -7.43 -22.24 3.85
CA VAL A 294 -7.08 -20.94 3.26
C VAL A 294 -8.34 -20.23 2.80
N LEU A 295 -9.22 -20.90 2.07
CA LEU A 295 -10.49 -20.34 1.60
C LEU A 295 -11.40 -19.91 2.75
N THR A 296 -11.47 -20.70 3.85
CA THR A 296 -12.23 -20.35 5.05
C THR A 296 -11.66 -19.08 5.70
N ALA A 297 -10.34 -18.99 5.86
CA ALA A 297 -9.67 -17.84 6.43
C ALA A 297 -9.86 -16.58 5.56
N MET A 298 -9.77 -16.72 4.23
CA MET A 298 -10.03 -15.63 3.29
C MET A 298 -11.49 -15.15 3.37
N THR A 299 -12.45 -16.09 3.43
CA THR A 299 -13.88 -15.77 3.54
C THR A 299 -14.19 -15.06 4.86
N ALA A 300 -13.68 -15.59 5.99
CA ALA A 300 -13.84 -14.93 7.28
C ALA A 300 -13.23 -13.50 7.27
N THR A 301 -12.07 -13.34 6.65
CA THR A 301 -11.45 -12.02 6.48
C THR A 301 -12.28 -11.10 5.60
N ALA A 302 -12.89 -11.62 4.51
CA ALA A 302 -13.79 -10.84 3.65
C ALA A 302 -15.01 -10.33 4.43
N VAL A 303 -15.64 -11.20 5.23
CA VAL A 303 -16.75 -10.79 6.12
C VAL A 303 -16.30 -9.70 7.09
N LEU A 304 -15.15 -9.88 7.74
CA LEU A 304 -14.60 -8.90 8.67
C LEU A 304 -14.27 -7.56 7.96
N ALA A 305 -13.69 -7.61 6.77
CA ALA A 305 -13.41 -6.42 5.96
C ALA A 305 -14.69 -5.68 5.54
N VAL A 306 -15.76 -6.41 5.17
CA VAL A 306 -17.08 -5.80 4.88
C VAL A 306 -17.67 -5.14 6.13
N LEU A 307 -17.55 -5.75 7.31
CA LEU A 307 -18.00 -5.17 8.57
C LEU A 307 -17.19 -3.90 8.91
N ALA A 308 -15.88 -3.95 8.77
CA ALA A 308 -15.00 -2.79 8.96
C ALA A 308 -15.30 -1.67 7.94
N TRP A 309 -15.49 -2.02 6.66
CA TRP A 309 -15.90 -1.08 5.62
C TRP A 309 -17.20 -0.36 5.96
N ARG A 310 -18.22 -1.10 6.40
CA ARG A 310 -19.52 -0.53 6.80
C ARG A 310 -19.40 0.41 7.98
N ALA A 311 -18.49 0.11 8.92
CA ALA A 311 -18.23 0.91 10.11
C ALA A 311 -17.63 2.29 9.81
N LEU A 312 -16.95 2.46 8.65
CA LEU A 312 -16.27 3.70 8.24
C LEU A 312 -17.20 4.76 7.60
N GLY A 313 -18.50 4.58 7.71
CA GLY A 313 -19.51 5.58 7.32
C GLY A 313 -20.33 5.20 6.11
N THR A 314 -21.33 6.06 5.81
CA THR A 314 -22.23 5.97 4.67
C THR A 314 -21.61 6.61 3.43
N GLU A 315 -22.27 6.52 2.27
CA GLU A 315 -21.79 7.08 1.00
C GLU A 315 -21.53 8.59 1.05
N SER A 316 -22.33 9.33 1.83
CA SER A 316 -22.22 10.79 1.94
C SER A 316 -21.10 11.26 2.88
N CYS A 317 -20.70 10.43 3.84
CA CYS A 317 -19.73 10.78 4.90
C CYS A 317 -18.73 9.64 5.16
N ARG A 318 -18.21 9.02 4.11
CA ARG A 318 -17.27 7.90 4.26
C ARG A 318 -15.84 8.38 4.50
N ASP A 319 -15.16 7.77 5.46
CA ASP A 319 -13.71 7.91 5.63
C ASP A 319 -12.99 7.27 4.43
N ARG A 320 -12.46 8.13 3.54
CA ARG A 320 -11.85 7.69 2.27
C ARG A 320 -10.57 6.91 2.49
N LEU A 321 -9.70 7.37 3.41
CA LEU A 321 -8.45 6.69 3.70
C LEU A 321 -8.69 5.39 4.45
N GLY A 322 -9.50 5.42 5.52
CA GLY A 322 -9.84 4.20 6.28
C GLY A 322 -10.47 3.13 5.39
N SER A 323 -11.40 3.51 4.49
CA SER A 323 -12.03 2.58 3.56
C SER A 323 -11.04 1.99 2.55
N LEU A 324 -10.13 2.82 2.00
CA LEU A 324 -9.07 2.32 1.12
C LEU A 324 -8.18 1.32 1.86
N LEU A 325 -7.78 1.64 3.10
CA LEU A 325 -6.92 0.78 3.92
C LEU A 325 -7.57 -0.58 4.20
N VAL A 326 -8.88 -0.62 4.51
CA VAL A 326 -9.59 -1.90 4.70
C VAL A 326 -9.47 -2.79 3.46
N VAL A 327 -9.65 -2.23 2.25
CA VAL A 327 -9.54 -2.98 0.99
C VAL A 327 -8.11 -3.45 0.74
N GLN A 328 -7.12 -2.59 1.00
CA GLN A 328 -5.71 -2.95 0.79
C GLN A 328 -5.22 -4.02 1.77
N LEU A 329 -5.57 -3.90 3.04
CA LEU A 329 -5.23 -4.90 4.05
C LEU A 329 -5.88 -6.25 3.75
N PHE A 330 -7.14 -6.25 3.30
CA PHE A 330 -7.79 -7.46 2.80
C PHE A 330 -7.02 -8.04 1.61
N GLY A 331 -6.67 -7.24 0.61
CA GLY A 331 -5.90 -7.67 -0.56
C GLY A 331 -4.57 -8.32 -0.20
N LEU A 332 -3.84 -7.76 0.79
CA LEU A 332 -2.58 -8.33 1.27
C LEU A 332 -2.77 -9.72 1.89
N LEU A 333 -3.85 -9.93 2.65
CA LEU A 333 -4.10 -11.23 3.29
C LEU A 333 -4.54 -12.32 2.30
N VAL A 334 -5.28 -11.96 1.23
CA VAL A 334 -5.82 -12.93 0.28
C VAL A 334 -4.90 -13.18 -0.93
N SER A 335 -3.89 -12.35 -1.13
CA SER A 335 -2.86 -12.60 -2.15
C SER A 335 -2.16 -13.92 -1.88
N PRO A 336 -1.78 -14.71 -2.90
CA PRO A 336 -1.04 -15.96 -2.69
C PRO A 336 0.31 -15.73 -2.01
N ILE A 337 0.96 -14.61 -2.36
CA ILE A 337 2.21 -14.16 -1.75
C ILE A 337 2.08 -12.68 -1.41
N SER A 338 2.40 -12.37 -0.16
CA SER A 338 2.40 -11.00 0.38
C SER A 338 3.67 -10.79 1.20
N TRP A 339 4.78 -10.56 0.46
CA TRP A 339 6.07 -10.27 1.07
C TRP A 339 6.01 -9.04 1.98
N THR A 340 6.83 -8.95 3.00
CA THR A 340 6.88 -7.81 3.92
C THR A 340 7.01 -6.47 3.20
N HIS A 341 7.74 -6.40 2.10
CA HIS A 341 7.84 -5.20 1.27
C HIS A 341 6.56 -4.84 0.48
N HIS A 342 5.52 -5.68 0.46
CA HIS A 342 4.19 -5.30 -0.03
C HIS A 342 3.39 -4.47 0.99
N TRP A 343 3.78 -4.51 2.27
CA TRP A 343 3.06 -3.88 3.38
C TRP A 343 3.36 -2.39 3.57
N ILE A 344 3.69 -1.68 2.50
CA ILE A 344 3.86 -0.21 2.49
C ILE A 344 2.61 0.50 3.03
N TRP A 345 1.44 -0.11 2.88
CA TRP A 345 0.16 0.37 3.39
C TRP A 345 0.12 0.59 4.91
N LEU A 346 1.09 0.03 5.65
CA LEU A 346 1.22 0.26 7.09
C LEU A 346 1.59 1.72 7.41
N VAL A 347 2.27 2.43 6.50
CA VAL A 347 2.56 3.88 6.69
C VAL A 347 1.26 4.70 6.68
N PRO A 348 0.41 4.64 5.64
CA PRO A 348 -0.90 5.29 5.67
C PRO A 348 -1.79 4.82 6.83
N LEU A 349 -1.72 3.53 7.22
CA LEU A 349 -2.48 2.99 8.35
C LEU A 349 -2.08 3.64 9.68
N MET A 350 -0.79 3.72 9.97
CA MET A 350 -0.28 4.38 11.19
C MET A 350 -0.66 5.86 11.22
N ILE A 351 -0.55 6.55 10.08
CA ILE A 351 -0.99 7.94 9.95
C ILE A 351 -2.48 8.06 10.23
N TRP A 352 -3.31 7.16 9.70
CA TRP A 352 -4.75 7.14 9.93
C TRP A 352 -5.10 6.88 11.41
N LEU A 353 -4.46 5.90 12.05
CA LEU A 353 -4.70 5.56 13.46
C LEU A 353 -4.29 6.68 14.43
N LEU A 354 -3.15 7.35 14.16
CA LEU A 354 -2.57 8.33 15.07
C LEU A 354 -3.04 9.77 14.80
N HIS A 355 -3.44 10.09 13.57
CA HIS A 355 -3.80 11.45 13.16
C HIS A 355 -5.20 11.53 12.52
N GLY A 356 -5.85 10.40 12.25
CA GLY A 356 -7.14 10.33 11.58
C GLY A 356 -8.33 10.68 12.46
N PRO A 357 -9.55 10.57 11.91
CA PRO A 357 -10.76 10.95 12.64
C PRO A 357 -11.01 10.11 13.90
N TRP A 358 -10.47 8.89 13.95
CA TRP A 358 -10.66 7.98 15.10
C TRP A 358 -9.47 7.96 16.09
N ARG A 359 -8.51 8.88 15.98
CA ARG A 359 -7.32 8.95 16.85
C ARG A 359 -7.60 9.04 18.36
N THR A 360 -8.79 9.53 18.72
CA THR A 360 -9.24 9.66 20.12
C THR A 360 -10.02 8.45 20.62
N ARG A 361 -10.33 7.49 19.74
CA ARG A 361 -11.04 6.27 20.11
C ARG A 361 -10.15 5.34 20.92
N PRO A 362 -10.71 4.66 21.96
CA PRO A 362 -9.96 3.68 22.72
C PRO A 362 -9.31 2.63 21.80
N GLY A 363 -8.03 2.36 22.00
CA GLY A 363 -7.26 1.40 21.19
C GLY A 363 -6.59 1.99 19.95
N ALA A 364 -7.03 3.12 19.38
CA ALA A 364 -6.43 3.69 18.17
C ALA A 364 -4.92 3.95 18.30
N ARG A 365 -4.51 4.62 19.38
CA ARG A 365 -3.10 4.91 19.66
C ARG A 365 -2.30 3.64 19.94
N PHE A 366 -2.89 2.70 20.66
CA PHE A 366 -2.25 1.40 20.94
C PHE A 366 -1.95 0.65 19.62
N LEU A 367 -2.94 0.57 18.72
CA LEU A 367 -2.73 -0.05 17.39
C LEU A 367 -1.71 0.72 16.56
N GLY A 368 -1.79 2.06 16.53
CA GLY A 368 -0.86 2.87 15.75
C GLY A 368 0.59 2.74 16.20
N TRP A 369 0.85 2.82 17.49
CA TRP A 369 2.19 2.64 18.06
C TRP A 369 2.62 1.16 18.03
N GLY A 370 1.69 0.23 18.24
CA GLY A 370 1.93 -1.21 18.12
C GLY A 370 2.43 -1.58 16.72
N TRP A 371 1.79 -1.08 15.66
CA TRP A 371 2.25 -1.27 14.29
C TRP A 371 3.63 -0.66 14.05
N LEU A 372 3.90 0.54 14.59
CA LEU A 372 5.21 1.18 14.44
C LEU A 372 6.30 0.35 15.12
N VAL A 373 6.11 -0.08 16.36
CA VAL A 373 7.08 -0.90 17.09
C VAL A 373 7.29 -2.25 16.38
N LEU A 374 6.20 -2.91 15.98
CA LEU A 374 6.24 -4.19 15.29
C LEU A 374 7.06 -4.12 13.99
N THR A 375 6.86 -3.06 13.21
CA THR A 375 7.55 -2.88 11.92
C THR A 375 8.98 -2.34 12.07
N LEU A 376 9.27 -1.54 13.10
CA LEU A 376 10.65 -1.12 13.40
C LEU A 376 11.51 -2.30 13.89
N ILE A 377 10.95 -3.18 14.69
CA ILE A 377 11.62 -4.44 15.10
C ILE A 377 11.83 -5.33 13.87
N GLY A 378 10.84 -5.40 12.97
CA GLY A 378 10.90 -6.25 11.78
C GLY A 378 10.79 -7.73 12.15
N VAL A 379 9.72 -8.10 12.88
CA VAL A 379 9.57 -9.48 13.39
C VAL A 379 9.63 -10.55 12.29
N PRO A 380 8.97 -10.42 11.11
CA PRO A 380 9.14 -11.40 10.05
C PRO A 380 10.58 -11.54 9.55
N TRP A 381 11.31 -10.42 9.46
CA TRP A 381 12.73 -10.42 9.09
C TRP A 381 13.59 -11.13 10.15
N LEU A 382 13.36 -10.85 11.43
CA LEU A 382 14.08 -11.55 12.51
C LEU A 382 13.81 -13.05 12.49
N LEU A 383 12.59 -13.48 12.22
CA LEU A 383 12.21 -14.88 12.11
C LEU A 383 12.87 -15.57 10.90
N SER A 384 13.28 -14.83 9.86
CA SER A 384 13.98 -15.42 8.73
C SER A 384 15.34 -16.00 9.09
N PHE A 385 16.02 -15.44 10.10
CA PHE A 385 17.29 -15.98 10.60
C PHE A 385 17.15 -17.30 11.37
N ALA A 386 15.95 -17.63 11.84
CA ALA A 386 15.66 -18.90 12.48
C ALA A 386 15.26 -20.01 11.51
N GLN A 387 15.25 -19.73 10.20
CA GLN A 387 14.91 -20.72 9.16
C GLN A 387 16.19 -21.37 8.65
N PRO A 388 16.31 -22.71 8.68
CA PRO A 388 17.46 -23.42 8.15
C PRO A 388 17.66 -23.16 6.65
N THR A 389 16.54 -23.14 5.90
CA THR A 389 16.49 -22.78 4.48
C THR A 389 15.15 -22.14 4.15
N ILE A 390 15.15 -21.26 3.15
CA ILE A 390 13.92 -20.59 2.67
C ILE A 390 12.92 -21.57 2.05
N TRP A 391 13.38 -22.74 1.59
CA TRP A 391 12.56 -23.75 0.92
C TRP A 391 11.84 -24.69 1.90
N GLU A 392 12.33 -24.80 3.14
CA GLU A 392 11.71 -25.65 4.14
C GLU A 392 10.36 -25.07 4.59
N ILE A 393 9.29 -25.84 4.41
CA ILE A 393 7.94 -25.47 4.82
C ILE A 393 7.68 -25.84 6.28
N GLY A 394 8.05 -27.07 6.66
CA GLY A 394 7.91 -27.57 8.02
C GLY A 394 8.83 -26.86 9.01
N ARG A 395 8.31 -26.45 10.16
CA ARG A 395 9.10 -25.80 11.20
C ARG A 395 8.49 -25.99 12.58
N PRO A 396 9.24 -25.76 13.66
CA PRO A 396 8.70 -25.82 15.01
C PRO A 396 7.46 -24.94 15.16
N TRP A 397 6.46 -25.45 15.90
CA TRP A 397 5.18 -24.76 16.05
C TRP A 397 5.29 -23.29 16.47
N TYR A 398 6.21 -22.97 17.39
CA TYR A 398 6.39 -21.59 17.86
C TYR A 398 6.90 -20.63 16.76
N LEU A 399 7.75 -21.12 15.83
CA LEU A 399 8.18 -20.33 14.67
C LEU A 399 7.05 -20.21 13.61
N ALA A 400 6.26 -21.26 13.43
CA ALA A 400 5.13 -21.25 12.51
C ALA A 400 4.07 -20.21 12.95
N TRP A 401 3.70 -20.25 14.24
CA TRP A 401 2.69 -19.35 14.80
C TRP A 401 3.20 -17.89 14.97
N SER A 402 4.43 -17.69 15.44
CA SER A 402 5.01 -16.36 15.54
C SER A 402 5.15 -15.67 14.18
N GLY A 403 5.27 -16.46 13.10
CA GLY A 403 5.28 -15.96 11.73
C GLY A 403 3.94 -15.36 11.24
N LEU A 404 2.84 -15.42 12.02
CA LEU A 404 1.53 -14.85 11.67
C LEU A 404 1.36 -13.39 12.11
N VAL A 405 2.40 -12.73 12.53
CA VAL A 405 2.34 -11.45 13.26
C VAL A 405 1.61 -10.34 12.50
N TYR A 406 1.84 -10.16 11.18
CA TYR A 406 1.11 -9.16 10.40
C TYR A 406 -0.32 -9.60 10.10
N ILE A 407 -0.55 -10.89 9.91
CA ILE A 407 -1.90 -11.45 9.74
C ILE A 407 -2.74 -11.16 10.99
N ALA A 408 -2.23 -11.54 12.18
CA ALA A 408 -2.93 -11.35 13.45
C ALA A 408 -3.17 -9.86 13.77
N ALA A 409 -2.16 -9.02 13.58
CA ALA A 409 -2.28 -7.57 13.80
C ALA A 409 -3.28 -6.92 12.83
N THR A 410 -3.34 -7.40 11.57
CA THR A 410 -4.34 -6.93 10.58
C THR A 410 -5.76 -7.34 10.98
N LEU A 411 -5.96 -8.59 11.37
CA LEU A 411 -7.28 -9.05 11.85
C LEU A 411 -7.72 -8.26 13.08
N GLY A 412 -6.81 -8.04 14.04
CA GLY A 412 -7.08 -7.21 15.20
C GLY A 412 -7.47 -5.77 14.83
N THR A 413 -6.78 -5.18 13.84
CA THR A 413 -7.08 -3.84 13.33
C THR A 413 -8.45 -3.79 12.65
N LEU A 414 -8.76 -4.74 11.76
CA LEU A 414 -10.07 -4.81 11.09
C LEU A 414 -11.20 -5.05 12.09
N ALA A 415 -11.00 -5.93 13.09
CA ALA A 415 -11.97 -6.19 14.14
C ALA A 415 -12.21 -4.94 15.00
N TRP A 416 -11.14 -4.22 15.37
CA TRP A 416 -11.26 -2.96 16.10
C TRP A 416 -12.06 -1.93 15.32
N ILE A 417 -11.82 -1.77 14.00
CA ILE A 417 -12.60 -0.87 13.14
C ILE A 417 -14.07 -1.28 13.15
N ALA A 418 -14.36 -2.56 12.92
CA ALA A 418 -15.72 -3.07 12.85
C ALA A 418 -16.52 -2.87 14.17
N VAL A 419 -15.89 -3.09 15.32
CA VAL A 419 -16.52 -2.94 16.64
C VAL A 419 -16.70 -1.47 17.00
N THR A 420 -15.69 -0.63 16.76
CA THR A 420 -15.73 0.80 17.12
C THR A 420 -16.83 1.53 16.36
N GLY A 421 -17.00 1.27 15.06
CA GLY A 421 -18.04 1.94 14.27
C GLY A 421 -19.46 1.46 14.58
N ARG A 422 -19.65 0.20 15.03
CA ARG A 422 -20.97 -0.29 15.48
C ARG A 422 -21.50 0.44 16.71
N ARG A 423 -20.62 0.81 17.63
CA ARG A 423 -21.00 1.56 18.84
C ARG A 423 -21.56 2.94 18.52
N GLU A 424 -21.13 3.57 17.43
CA GLU A 424 -21.66 4.87 17.00
C GLU A 424 -23.05 4.76 16.34
N SER A 425 -23.28 3.73 15.53
CA SER A 425 -24.59 3.53 14.89
C SER A 425 -25.70 3.21 15.90
N GLY A 426 -25.35 2.70 17.10
CA GLY A 426 -26.29 2.47 18.21
C GLY A 426 -26.58 3.71 19.06
N LEU A 427 -25.74 4.76 18.99
CA LEU A 427 -25.90 6.00 19.78
C LEU A 427 -26.76 7.07 19.08
N TYR A 428 -26.99 6.93 17.78
CA TYR A 428 -27.90 7.80 17.03
C TYR A 428 -29.15 7.00 16.64
N PRO A 429 -30.31 7.20 17.29
CA PRO A 429 -31.59 6.62 16.87
C PRO A 429 -31.86 7.08 15.44
N ARG A 430 -32.23 6.13 14.58
CA ARG A 430 -32.69 6.45 13.20
C ARG A 430 -33.80 7.50 13.30
N PRO A 431 -33.76 8.59 12.51
CA PRO A 431 -34.89 9.51 12.47
C PRO A 431 -36.13 8.69 12.11
N THR A 432 -37.11 8.70 12.99
CA THR A 432 -38.42 8.10 12.78
C THR A 432 -38.99 8.73 11.52
N ARG A 433 -39.26 7.91 10.48
CA ARG A 433 -40.05 8.36 9.35
C ARG A 433 -41.38 8.80 9.92
N HIS A 434 -41.66 10.09 9.91
CA HIS A 434 -43.02 10.55 10.12
C HIS A 434 -43.85 9.98 8.94
N PRO A 435 -44.95 9.26 9.23
CA PRO A 435 -45.90 8.91 8.21
C PRO A 435 -46.44 10.24 7.61
N ALA A 436 -46.33 10.39 6.30
CA ALA A 436 -46.98 11.45 5.57
C ALA A 436 -48.51 11.25 5.77
N GLY A 437 -49.14 12.18 6.50
CA GLY A 437 -50.57 12.32 6.53
C GLY A 437 -51.07 13.04 5.30
#